data_f5b1d4a92d0527383230fefc662fc279
#
_entry.id   f5b1d4a92d0527383230fefc662fc279
#
_cell.length_a   1.000
_cell.length_b   1.000
_cell.length_c   1.000
_cell.angle_alpha   90.00
_cell.angle_beta   90.00
_cell.angle_gamma   90.00
#
_symmetry.space_group_name_H-M   'P 1'
#
loop_
_entity.id
_entity.type
_entity.pdbx_description
1 polymer ?
#
loop_
_entity_poly.entity_id
_entity_poly.type
_entity_poly.pdbx_seq_one_letter_code
_entity_poly.pdbx_strand_id
1 'polypeptide(L)'
;QVSSKETDPETSSEKVAVGQKANVPVDPCESLLGGKKDRIDLDFQDASLPNTLRVFSEMSGFNIVIADEVKGNINLRLHNVPWNQAFEIILANNQLQIQCIGDNIVNVTARNVISGESVARNVVSEQETPVRRSVVSDGNMVTEVKRINYGQIEDVAKNLDSLRSESGNITVDTRTNTLILTDLRPNIEKMLEFITILDKKSPQVMIEARIVTVSTSYSKELGIEWGLTGAIAKKRNSIREDFNSQGGDILITTGTGTVGAGAELVNLGTTSTATSGIGILAGNIMSGLDLDMRLTAMESAGRGRVLSAPKVTTMDHREAHISSGRRIPYETTSQEGTATQFIDAELSLTVTPHVTTDDNVLLQIKATKNAADFANTDGNGNPTITTNEATSEVIVANGATTVLGGIFENTKSETEKKVPFLSAIPILGQLFQNMDDEDTVSEILIFITPTIVMDNKDTLKKG
;
A
#
# COMPACT_ATOMS: atom_id res chain seq x y z
N GLN A 1 -10.59 62.37 -7.24
CA GLN A 1 -10.90 63.60 -6.50
C GLN A 1 -11.09 63.27 -5.05
N VAL A 2 -10.21 63.78 -4.26
CA VAL A 2 -10.30 64.54 -3.02
C VAL A 2 -10.38 63.63 -1.78
N SER A 3 -9.38 63.53 -1.01
CA SER A 3 -8.55 64.40 -0.20
C SER A 3 -8.74 64.10 1.29
N SER A 4 -7.66 63.66 1.89
CA SER A 4 -7.05 64.09 3.13
C SER A 4 -7.92 64.25 4.41
N LYS A 5 -7.48 63.67 5.53
CA LYS A 5 -6.78 64.42 6.61
C LYS A 5 -6.48 63.52 7.80
N GLU A 6 -5.26 63.42 8.10
CA GLU A 6 -4.49 63.44 9.32
C GLU A 6 -5.18 64.13 10.51
N THR A 7 -5.11 63.52 11.70
CA THR A 7 -4.79 64.21 12.97
C THR A 7 -4.57 63.19 14.09
N ASP A 8 -3.33 63.09 14.56
CA ASP A 8 -3.02 62.84 15.98
C ASP A 8 -3.45 64.04 16.83
N PRO A 9 -3.79 63.89 18.13
CA PRO A 9 -2.80 64.13 19.13
C PRO A 9 -2.91 63.41 20.49
N GLU A 10 -1.72 63.31 21.11
CA GLU A 10 -1.42 63.55 22.53
C GLU A 10 -1.94 62.63 23.65
N THR A 11 -0.96 61.95 24.21
CA THR A 11 -0.49 61.98 25.62
C THR A 11 -1.54 62.22 26.73
N SER A 12 -1.77 61.21 27.56
CA SER A 12 -1.89 61.43 28.99
C SER A 12 -1.40 60.21 29.77
N SER A 13 -0.35 60.45 30.50
CA SER A 13 0.21 59.61 31.55
C SER A 13 -0.75 59.50 32.72
N GLU A 14 -1.11 58.25 33.09
CA GLU A 14 -1.72 58.01 34.42
C GLU A 14 -0.93 56.90 35.12
N LYS A 15 -0.32 57.34 36.23
CA LYS A 15 0.34 56.50 37.22
C LYS A 15 -0.71 55.66 37.91
N VAL A 16 -0.60 54.36 37.83
CA VAL A 16 -1.30 53.46 38.75
C VAL A 16 -0.29 52.57 39.47
N ALA A 17 -0.45 52.59 40.72
CA ALA A 17 0.20 52.00 41.88
C ALA A 17 0.77 50.58 41.71
N VAL A 18 1.93 50.46 42.38
CA VAL A 18 2.58 49.22 42.83
C VAL A 18 1.57 48.37 43.63
N GLY A 19 1.21 47.22 43.08
CA GLY A 19 0.39 46.22 43.72
C GLY A 19 1.09 44.87 43.73
N GLN A 20 1.49 44.47 44.90
CA GLN A 20 1.69 43.11 45.43
C GLN A 20 2.46 42.09 44.59
N LYS A 21 3.69 41.78 45.06
CA LYS A 21 4.46 40.59 44.74
C LYS A 21 3.62 39.36 45.06
N ALA A 22 3.26 38.61 44.02
CA ALA A 22 2.80 37.22 44.18
C ALA A 22 3.95 36.43 44.81
N ASN A 23 3.66 35.77 45.91
CA ASN A 23 4.56 34.78 46.52
C ASN A 23 4.64 33.58 45.57
N VAL A 24 5.69 33.53 44.79
CA VAL A 24 6.15 32.34 44.07
C VAL A 24 6.75 31.43 45.14
N PRO A 25 6.37 30.16 45.26
CA PRO A 25 7.03 29.22 46.18
C PRO A 25 8.52 29.13 45.76
N VAL A 26 9.40 29.61 46.62
CA VAL A 26 10.85 29.49 46.45
C VAL A 26 11.20 28.02 46.58
N ASP A 27 11.79 27.46 45.57
CA ASP A 27 12.28 26.08 45.57
C ASP A 27 13.25 25.88 46.75
N PRO A 28 13.01 24.90 47.64
CA PRO A 28 13.86 24.69 48.80
C PRO A 28 15.37 24.56 48.45
N CYS A 29 15.68 24.11 47.23
CA CYS A 29 17.05 24.05 46.76
C CYS A 29 17.66 25.40 46.43
N GLU A 30 16.88 26.42 46.04
CA GLU A 30 17.36 27.77 45.72
C GLU A 30 17.81 28.53 46.96
N SER A 31 17.17 28.28 48.07
CA SER A 31 17.60 28.87 49.37
C SER A 31 18.86 28.23 49.94
N LEU A 32 19.08 26.94 49.68
CA LEU A 32 20.25 26.18 50.12
C LEU A 32 21.49 26.51 49.27
N LEU A 33 21.35 26.59 47.92
CA LEU A 33 22.43 26.89 46.99
C LEU A 33 22.78 28.37 46.91
N GLY A 34 21.92 29.29 47.44
CA GLY A 34 22.13 30.72 47.44
C GLY A 34 23.03 31.27 48.58
N GLY A 35 23.50 30.41 49.50
CA GLY A 35 24.44 30.75 50.59
C GLY A 35 25.82 31.10 50.10
N LYS A 36 26.82 31.26 50.99
CA LYS A 36 28.19 31.72 50.72
C LYS A 36 28.73 31.41 49.32
N LYS A 37 29.06 32.47 48.58
CA LYS A 37 29.65 32.42 47.23
C LYS A 37 31.16 32.29 47.28
N ASP A 38 31.70 31.30 48.02
CA ASP A 38 33.14 31.09 48.04
C ASP A 38 33.58 30.62 46.63
N ARG A 39 34.66 31.26 46.15
CA ARG A 39 35.24 30.92 44.83
C ARG A 39 36.26 29.82 45.00
N ILE A 40 36.24 28.88 44.07
CA ILE A 40 37.05 27.68 44.11
C ILE A 40 37.82 27.47 42.82
N ASP A 41 38.97 26.86 42.94
CA ASP A 41 39.78 26.35 41.85
C ASP A 41 39.71 24.83 41.88
N LEU A 42 39.27 24.23 40.78
CA LEU A 42 39.12 22.77 40.65
C LEU A 42 39.85 22.29 39.39
N ASP A 43 40.64 21.24 39.52
CA ASP A 43 41.25 20.53 38.41
C ASP A 43 41.07 19.03 38.65
N PHE A 44 40.03 18.47 38.00
CA PHE A 44 39.73 17.06 38.06
C PHE A 44 40.11 16.40 36.74
N GLN A 45 41.03 15.42 36.80
CA GLN A 45 41.43 14.63 35.65
C GLN A 45 41.06 13.16 35.96
N ASP A 46 40.15 12.61 35.18
CA ASP A 46 39.63 11.26 35.31
C ASP A 46 39.16 10.93 36.75
N ALA A 47 38.53 11.90 37.39
CA ALA A 47 38.06 11.76 38.76
C ALA A 47 36.69 11.06 38.80
N SER A 48 36.51 10.14 39.75
CA SER A 48 35.24 9.45 39.94
C SER A 48 34.15 10.44 40.37
N LEU A 49 33.01 10.45 39.68
CA LEU A 49 31.88 11.33 39.90
C LEU A 49 31.36 11.29 41.36
N PRO A 50 31.18 10.10 42.02
CA PRO A 50 30.80 10.04 43.41
C PRO A 50 31.83 10.70 44.37
N ASN A 51 33.13 10.53 44.09
CA ASN A 51 34.15 11.15 44.92
C ASN A 51 34.19 12.66 44.75
N THR A 52 33.96 13.16 43.54
CA THR A 52 33.85 14.60 43.27
C THR A 52 32.68 15.20 44.01
N LEU A 53 31.51 14.57 44.02
CA LEU A 53 30.34 15.03 44.76
C LEU A 53 30.56 15.09 46.26
N ARG A 54 31.38 14.16 46.83
CA ARG A 54 31.79 14.20 48.25
C ARG A 54 32.66 15.41 48.56
N VAL A 55 33.57 15.80 47.68
CA VAL A 55 34.38 17.02 47.85
C VAL A 55 33.46 18.25 47.89
N PHE A 56 32.41 18.28 47.08
CA PHE A 56 31.42 19.37 47.15
C PHE A 56 30.62 19.34 48.45
N SER A 57 30.32 18.19 49.05
CA SER A 57 29.70 18.08 50.35
C SER A 57 30.57 18.71 51.47
N GLU A 58 31.89 18.48 51.45
CA GLU A 58 32.81 19.05 52.42
C GLU A 58 32.96 20.58 52.24
N MET A 59 32.93 21.08 51.01
CA MET A 59 33.09 22.48 50.72
C MET A 59 31.83 23.30 50.99
N SER A 60 30.65 22.73 50.69
CA SER A 60 29.40 23.40 50.83
C SER A 60 28.77 23.36 52.24
N GLY A 61 29.20 22.35 53.03
CA GLY A 61 28.65 22.09 54.36
C GLY A 61 27.30 21.36 54.34
N PHE A 62 26.86 20.86 53.15
CA PHE A 62 25.65 20.05 53.02
C PHE A 62 25.95 18.58 53.01
N ASN A 63 25.00 17.79 53.51
CA ASN A 63 25.08 16.35 53.37
C ASN A 63 24.58 15.91 52.01
N ILE A 64 25.47 15.46 51.12
CA ILE A 64 25.11 14.98 49.81
C ILE A 64 24.94 13.48 49.87
N VAL A 65 23.73 12.99 49.56
CA VAL A 65 23.41 11.59 49.40
C VAL A 65 23.48 11.25 47.93
N ILE A 66 24.27 10.25 47.57
CA ILE A 66 24.52 9.88 46.19
C ILE A 66 23.82 8.55 45.92
N ALA A 67 22.93 8.47 44.96
CA ALA A 67 22.28 7.22 44.59
C ALA A 67 23.26 6.25 43.87
N ASP A 68 23.06 4.97 44.03
CA ASP A 68 23.93 3.90 43.49
C ASP A 68 24.05 3.93 41.94
N GLU A 69 23.12 4.63 41.30
CA GLU A 69 23.04 4.80 39.83
C GLU A 69 24.03 5.84 39.32
N VAL A 70 24.53 6.72 40.21
CA VAL A 70 25.44 7.81 39.85
C VAL A 70 26.86 7.24 39.69
N LYS A 71 27.26 6.93 38.47
CA LYS A 71 28.53 6.38 38.09
C LYS A 71 29.15 7.15 36.94
N GLY A 72 30.47 7.15 36.84
CA GLY A 72 31.21 7.78 35.75
C GLY A 72 32.43 8.54 36.25
N ASN A 73 33.23 9.02 35.31
CA ASN A 73 34.43 9.83 35.58
C ASN A 73 34.22 11.22 34.94
N ILE A 74 34.79 12.23 35.58
CA ILE A 74 34.71 13.62 35.07
C ILE A 74 36.12 14.16 34.82
N ASN A 75 36.20 14.99 33.74
CA ASN A 75 37.35 15.82 33.42
C ASN A 75 36.86 17.26 33.42
N LEU A 76 37.27 18.02 34.41
CA LEU A 76 36.81 19.40 34.60
C LEU A 76 37.92 20.25 35.18
N ARG A 77 38.20 21.42 34.54
CA ARG A 77 39.11 22.43 35.05
C ARG A 77 38.36 23.74 35.13
N LEU A 78 38.19 24.23 36.34
CA LEU A 78 37.56 25.52 36.65
C LEU A 78 38.52 26.34 37.49
N HIS A 79 38.60 27.66 37.17
CA HIS A 79 39.44 28.60 37.88
C HIS A 79 38.63 29.81 38.33
N ASN A 80 38.71 30.10 39.65
CA ASN A 80 38.01 31.23 40.26
C ASN A 80 36.50 31.27 40.04
N VAL A 81 35.81 30.13 40.12
CA VAL A 81 34.37 29.98 39.91
C VAL A 81 33.66 29.80 41.27
N PRO A 82 32.47 30.41 41.50
CA PRO A 82 31.63 30.12 42.65
C PRO A 82 31.28 28.62 42.73
N TRP A 83 31.37 28.00 43.90
CA TRP A 83 31.19 26.58 44.05
C TRP A 83 29.78 26.07 43.58
N ASN A 84 28.75 26.89 43.78
CA ASN A 84 27.38 26.54 43.35
C ASN A 84 27.28 26.43 41.83
N GLN A 85 27.94 27.35 41.08
CA GLN A 85 27.98 27.27 39.61
C GLN A 85 28.78 26.05 39.14
N ALA A 86 29.89 25.73 39.82
CA ALA A 86 30.69 24.55 39.53
C ALA A 86 29.85 23.25 39.76
N PHE A 87 29.08 23.21 40.81
CA PHE A 87 28.19 22.09 41.13
C PHE A 87 27.09 21.94 40.10
N GLU A 88 26.42 23.03 39.69
CA GLU A 88 25.39 22.99 38.64
C GLU A 88 25.95 22.51 37.30
N ILE A 89 27.17 22.93 36.91
CA ILE A 89 27.79 22.44 35.68
C ILE A 89 28.06 20.96 35.73
N ILE A 90 28.50 20.41 36.86
CA ILE A 90 28.74 18.98 37.02
C ILE A 90 27.42 18.20 36.94
N LEU A 91 26.36 18.68 37.54
CA LEU A 91 25.04 18.05 37.47
C LEU A 91 24.50 18.05 36.03
N ALA A 92 24.59 19.19 35.34
CA ALA A 92 24.09 19.34 34.00
C ALA A 92 24.84 18.43 32.99
N ASN A 93 26.18 18.41 33.06
CA ASN A 93 27.01 17.62 32.13
C ASN A 93 26.87 16.11 32.31
N ASN A 94 26.52 15.67 33.53
CA ASN A 94 26.37 14.25 33.81
C ASN A 94 24.90 13.80 33.92
N GLN A 95 23.96 14.63 33.45
CA GLN A 95 22.52 14.31 33.47
C GLN A 95 22.02 13.92 34.85
N LEU A 96 22.48 14.62 35.88
CA LEU A 96 22.04 14.43 37.25
C LEU A 96 20.96 15.46 37.64
N GLN A 97 20.14 15.08 38.59
CA GLN A 97 19.18 15.97 39.22
C GLN A 97 19.35 15.94 40.74
N ILE A 98 19.00 17.03 41.39
CA ILE A 98 19.06 17.15 42.84
C ILE A 98 17.66 17.23 43.40
N GLN A 99 17.50 16.64 44.58
CA GLN A 99 16.31 16.76 45.39
C GLN A 99 16.75 17.15 46.80
N CYS A 100 16.31 18.33 47.27
CA CYS A 100 16.60 18.79 48.63
C CYS A 100 15.60 18.19 49.61
N ILE A 101 16.13 17.61 50.69
CA ILE A 101 15.35 16.96 51.75
C ILE A 101 15.66 17.65 53.05
N GLY A 102 14.72 18.43 53.57
CA GLY A 102 14.93 19.25 54.79
C GLY A 102 15.93 20.37 54.56
N ASP A 103 16.57 20.84 55.64
CA ASP A 103 17.38 22.07 55.61
C ASP A 103 18.87 21.84 55.32
N ASN A 104 19.34 20.58 55.18
CA ASN A 104 20.77 20.31 55.02
C ASN A 104 21.11 19.00 54.27
N ILE A 105 20.17 18.42 53.54
CA ILE A 105 20.42 17.18 52.79
C ILE A 105 20.06 17.38 51.33
N VAL A 106 21.01 17.06 50.46
CA VAL A 106 20.83 17.10 48.98
C VAL A 106 21.00 15.68 48.44
N ASN A 107 19.96 15.13 47.90
CA ASN A 107 19.98 13.83 47.22
C ASN A 107 20.27 14.02 45.76
N VAL A 108 21.31 13.37 45.24
CA VAL A 108 21.74 13.40 43.83
C VAL A 108 21.41 12.08 43.16
N THR A 109 20.55 12.16 42.11
CA THR A 109 20.09 11.00 41.33
C THR A 109 20.35 11.22 39.84
N ALA A 110 20.48 10.14 39.08
CA ALA A 110 20.52 10.25 37.64
C ALA A 110 19.14 10.73 37.11
N ARG A 111 19.14 11.67 36.16
CA ARG A 111 17.93 12.09 35.47
C ARG A 111 17.48 10.96 34.54
N ASN A 112 16.72 10.00 35.06
CA ASN A 112 16.05 9.02 34.22
C ASN A 112 14.96 9.70 33.42
N VAL A 113 15.11 9.69 32.11
CA VAL A 113 14.03 9.92 31.19
C VAL A 113 13.11 8.70 31.31
N ILE A 114 12.13 8.84 32.16
CA ILE A 114 10.88 8.10 32.30
C ILE A 114 10.94 6.59 32.04
N SER A 115 10.89 5.83 33.12
CA SER A 115 10.05 4.65 33.23
C SER A 115 9.70 4.51 34.70
N GLY A 116 8.42 4.79 35.00
CA GLY A 116 7.89 4.61 36.33
C GLY A 116 7.89 3.15 36.72
N GLU A 117 8.61 2.84 37.77
CA GLU A 117 8.34 1.65 38.57
C GLU A 117 8.86 1.90 39.98
N SER A 118 7.93 2.23 40.85
CA SER A 118 8.15 2.38 42.28
C SER A 118 8.25 0.99 42.92
N VAL A 119 9.46 0.57 43.25
CA VAL A 119 9.65 -0.58 44.15
C VAL A 119 9.58 -0.08 45.59
N ALA A 120 8.44 -0.31 46.21
CA ALA A 120 8.24 -0.17 47.65
C ALA A 120 9.07 -1.23 48.38
N ARG A 121 10.09 -0.84 49.14
CA ARG A 121 10.65 -1.67 50.19
C ARG A 121 10.15 -1.21 51.56
N ASN A 122 9.33 -2.06 52.15
CA ASN A 122 8.94 -1.97 53.54
C ASN A 122 10.17 -1.99 54.43
N VAL A 123 10.31 -0.97 55.29
CA VAL A 123 11.00 -1.07 56.56
C VAL A 123 10.07 -0.51 57.63
N VAL A 124 9.63 -1.41 58.49
CA VAL A 124 8.85 -1.14 59.68
C VAL A 124 9.80 -0.50 60.71
N SER A 125 9.47 0.67 61.23
CA SER A 125 9.68 1.01 62.64
C SER A 125 8.84 2.24 63.01
N GLU A 126 8.15 2.03 64.12
CA GLU A 126 7.29 3.01 64.85
C GLU A 126 8.05 4.28 65.22
N GLN A 127 7.46 5.41 64.98
CA GLN A 127 7.10 6.44 65.98
C GLN A 127 6.48 7.67 65.33
N GLU A 128 5.38 8.09 65.88
CA GLU A 128 4.52 9.18 65.48
C GLU A 128 5.20 10.55 65.59
N THR A 129 5.17 11.31 64.47
CA THR A 129 4.95 12.78 64.51
C THR A 129 4.29 13.19 63.17
N PRO A 130 3.33 14.09 63.17
CA PRO A 130 2.53 14.37 61.98
C PRO A 130 3.30 15.24 61.00
N VAL A 131 3.85 14.60 59.95
CA VAL A 131 4.30 15.32 58.78
C VAL A 131 3.03 15.80 58.04
N ARG A 132 2.82 17.10 58.02
CA ARG A 132 1.85 17.74 57.14
C ARG A 132 2.25 17.39 55.70
N ARG A 133 1.68 16.30 55.15
CA ARG A 133 1.48 16.18 53.70
C ARG A 133 0.65 17.40 53.32
N SER A 134 1.17 18.21 52.40
CA SER A 134 0.34 19.12 51.63
C SER A 134 -0.67 18.21 50.92
N VAL A 135 -1.83 18.08 51.51
CA VAL A 135 -2.99 17.51 50.86
C VAL A 135 -3.29 18.46 49.72
N VAL A 136 -2.84 18.12 48.51
CA VAL A 136 -3.54 18.51 47.30
C VAL A 136 -4.99 18.14 47.59
N SER A 137 -5.85 19.14 47.74
CA SER A 137 -7.23 19.04 48.13
C SER A 137 -7.85 17.80 47.53
N ASP A 138 -8.34 16.94 48.37
CA ASP A 138 -9.16 15.78 48.08
C ASP A 138 -10.41 16.28 47.33
N GLY A 139 -10.23 16.65 46.08
CA GLY A 139 -11.33 16.85 45.16
C GLY A 139 -11.96 15.48 44.98
N ASN A 140 -13.21 15.35 45.39
CA ASN A 140 -14.03 14.17 45.37
C ASN A 140 -13.68 13.26 44.18
N MET A 141 -12.86 12.23 44.37
CA MET A 141 -12.59 11.21 43.37
C MET A 141 -13.91 10.51 43.09
N VAL A 142 -14.30 10.48 41.85
CA VAL A 142 -15.52 9.85 41.37
C VAL A 142 -15.13 8.68 40.46
N THR A 143 -15.82 7.58 40.61
CA THR A 143 -15.69 6.43 39.71
C THR A 143 -16.94 6.38 38.83
N GLU A 144 -16.73 6.40 37.52
CA GLU A 144 -17.77 6.30 36.51
C GLU A 144 -17.50 5.07 35.61
N VAL A 145 -18.56 4.35 35.27
CA VAL A 145 -18.52 3.15 34.45
C VAL A 145 -19.19 3.44 33.12
N LYS A 146 -18.43 3.38 32.03
CA LYS A 146 -18.93 3.66 30.68
C LYS A 146 -18.70 2.50 29.74
N ARG A 147 -19.77 2.01 29.12
CA ARG A 147 -19.71 0.99 28.10
C ARG A 147 -19.43 1.64 26.73
N ILE A 148 -18.49 1.04 25.99
CA ILE A 148 -18.17 1.40 24.60
C ILE A 148 -18.95 0.48 23.66
N ASN A 149 -19.61 1.06 22.65
CA ASN A 149 -20.48 0.30 21.75
C ASN A 149 -19.83 -0.02 20.40
N TYR A 150 -19.04 0.90 19.85
CA TYR A 150 -18.51 0.82 18.49
C TYR A 150 -16.99 0.85 18.43
N GLY A 151 -16.34 1.61 19.34
CA GLY A 151 -14.89 1.76 19.38
C GLY A 151 -14.18 0.54 19.94
N GLN A 152 -12.90 0.35 19.57
CA GLN A 152 -12.02 -0.60 20.26
C GLN A 152 -11.65 0.00 21.62
N ILE A 153 -11.94 -0.73 22.68
CA ILE A 153 -11.83 -0.21 24.05
C ILE A 153 -10.39 0.16 24.41
N GLU A 154 -9.41 -0.60 23.93
CA GLU A 154 -7.99 -0.35 24.17
C GLU A 154 -7.52 0.97 23.54
N ASP A 155 -7.99 1.27 22.32
CA ASP A 155 -7.63 2.51 21.62
C ASP A 155 -8.30 3.72 22.28
N VAL A 156 -9.56 3.56 22.71
CA VAL A 156 -10.25 4.61 23.47
C VAL A 156 -9.54 4.87 24.79
N ALA A 157 -9.14 3.83 25.52
CA ALA A 157 -8.44 3.96 26.80
C ALA A 157 -7.09 4.68 26.64
N LYS A 158 -6.28 4.35 25.63
CA LYS A 158 -5.02 5.03 25.33
C LYS A 158 -5.22 6.53 25.05
N ASN A 159 -6.24 6.87 24.28
CA ASN A 159 -6.54 8.29 23.99
C ASN A 159 -6.98 9.06 25.24
N LEU A 160 -7.68 8.40 26.17
CA LEU A 160 -8.11 8.99 27.42
C LEU A 160 -6.99 9.13 28.45
N ASP A 161 -5.92 8.35 28.35
CA ASP A 161 -4.81 8.39 29.31
C ASP A 161 -4.14 9.77 29.38
N SER A 162 -4.15 10.52 28.28
CA SER A 162 -3.66 11.91 28.21
C SER A 162 -4.53 12.92 28.98
N LEU A 163 -5.78 12.58 29.29
CA LEU A 163 -6.73 13.44 30.03
C LEU A 163 -6.79 13.11 31.52
N ARG A 164 -6.12 12.06 31.94
CA ARG A 164 -6.08 11.56 33.30
C ARG A 164 -5.21 12.43 34.20
N SER A 165 -5.63 12.64 35.44
CA SER A 165 -4.77 13.25 36.46
C SER A 165 -3.72 12.25 36.97
N GLU A 166 -2.70 12.72 37.68
CA GLU A 166 -1.70 11.86 38.32
C GLU A 166 -2.29 10.82 39.28
N SER A 167 -3.41 11.17 39.92
CA SER A 167 -4.14 10.29 40.86
C SER A 167 -5.26 9.50 40.20
N GLY A 168 -5.57 9.77 38.94
CA GLY A 168 -6.63 9.12 38.19
C GLY A 168 -6.24 7.69 37.75
N ASN A 169 -7.23 6.85 37.54
CA ASN A 169 -7.04 5.49 37.03
C ASN A 169 -8.07 5.15 35.95
N ILE A 170 -7.63 4.51 34.88
CA ILE A 170 -8.47 4.00 33.79
C ILE A 170 -8.28 2.49 33.72
N THR A 171 -9.34 1.75 34.01
CA THR A 171 -9.35 0.29 33.95
C THR A 171 -10.23 -0.17 32.78
N VAL A 172 -9.74 -1.12 32.00
CA VAL A 172 -10.41 -1.67 30.81
C VAL A 172 -10.90 -3.08 31.11
N ASP A 173 -12.20 -3.31 30.94
CA ASP A 173 -12.77 -4.66 30.89
C ASP A 173 -13.13 -5.02 29.43
N THR A 174 -12.23 -5.75 28.78
CA THR A 174 -12.38 -6.17 27.36
C THR A 174 -13.54 -7.14 27.18
N ARG A 175 -13.89 -7.92 28.20
CA ARG A 175 -14.96 -8.91 28.11
C ARG A 175 -16.35 -8.24 27.99
N THR A 176 -16.57 -7.12 28.69
CA THR A 176 -17.86 -6.41 28.68
C THR A 176 -17.82 -5.13 27.86
N ASN A 177 -16.66 -4.80 27.24
CA ASN A 177 -16.43 -3.54 26.54
C ASN A 177 -16.72 -2.32 27.43
N THR A 178 -16.22 -2.35 28.67
CA THR A 178 -16.54 -1.33 29.66
C THR A 178 -15.27 -0.66 30.19
N LEU A 179 -15.26 0.67 30.18
CA LEU A 179 -14.25 1.51 30.83
C LEU A 179 -14.70 1.86 32.24
N ILE A 180 -13.82 1.70 33.21
CA ILE A 180 -13.97 2.16 34.56
C ILE A 180 -13.02 3.33 34.75
N LEU A 181 -13.56 4.53 34.86
CA LEU A 181 -12.84 5.79 34.98
C LEU A 181 -12.90 6.25 36.45
N THR A 182 -11.75 6.43 37.06
CA THR A 182 -11.65 6.96 38.45
C THR A 182 -10.76 8.19 38.42
N ASP A 183 -11.32 9.37 38.61
CA ASP A 183 -10.58 10.64 38.58
C ASP A 183 -11.40 11.74 39.29
N LEU A 184 -10.85 12.96 39.27
CA LEU A 184 -11.57 14.17 39.71
C LEU A 184 -12.77 14.43 38.77
N ARG A 185 -13.88 14.89 39.34
CA ARG A 185 -15.12 15.14 38.57
C ARG A 185 -14.96 15.93 37.28
N PRO A 186 -14.18 17.05 37.25
CA PRO A 186 -13.99 17.81 36.02
C PRO A 186 -13.26 17.01 34.91
N ASN A 187 -12.37 16.09 35.26
CA ASN A 187 -11.67 15.25 34.31
C ASN A 187 -12.57 14.14 33.78
N ILE A 188 -13.37 13.52 34.66
CA ILE A 188 -14.38 12.51 34.27
C ILE A 188 -15.35 13.10 33.24
N GLU A 189 -15.87 14.31 33.48
CA GLU A 189 -16.78 14.98 32.55
C GLU A 189 -16.16 15.19 31.18
N LYS A 190 -14.90 15.64 31.11
CA LYS A 190 -14.15 15.75 29.85
C LYS A 190 -13.95 14.40 29.19
N MET A 191 -13.59 13.36 29.94
CA MET A 191 -13.41 12.00 29.39
C MET A 191 -14.72 11.46 28.82
N LEU A 192 -15.86 11.67 29.49
CA LEU A 192 -17.17 11.24 29.01
C LEU A 192 -17.58 11.97 27.72
N GLU A 193 -17.32 13.28 27.64
CA GLU A 193 -17.55 14.05 26.42
C GLU A 193 -16.69 13.49 25.27
N PHE A 194 -15.39 13.22 25.52
CA PHE A 194 -14.47 12.68 24.57
C PHE A 194 -14.89 11.27 24.09
N ILE A 195 -15.33 10.41 25.01
CA ILE A 195 -15.90 9.10 24.67
C ILE A 195 -17.10 9.25 23.72
N THR A 196 -17.99 10.20 23.95
CA THR A 196 -19.17 10.41 23.12
C THR A 196 -18.80 10.84 21.69
N ILE A 197 -17.66 11.50 21.52
CA ILE A 197 -17.12 11.87 20.22
C ILE A 197 -16.49 10.66 19.51
N LEU A 198 -15.78 9.81 20.26
CA LEU A 198 -15.07 8.66 19.72
C LEU A 198 -15.95 7.44 19.47
N ASP A 199 -16.94 7.19 20.34
CA ASP A 199 -17.82 6.01 20.25
C ASP A 199 -18.96 6.22 19.26
N LYS A 200 -18.60 6.49 17.99
CA LYS A 200 -19.55 6.63 16.88
C LYS A 200 -19.53 5.40 16.00
N LYS A 201 -20.70 5.09 15.44
CA LYS A 201 -20.82 4.02 14.44
C LYS A 201 -20.02 4.36 13.18
N SER A 202 -19.05 3.52 12.85
CA SER A 202 -18.33 3.64 11.58
C SER A 202 -19.23 3.22 10.42
N PRO A 203 -19.31 4.00 9.34
CA PRO A 203 -20.08 3.63 8.17
C PRO A 203 -19.47 2.39 7.50
N GLN A 204 -20.31 1.61 6.84
CA GLN A 204 -19.86 0.52 5.98
C GLN A 204 -19.87 0.99 4.54
N VAL A 205 -18.89 0.55 3.77
CA VAL A 205 -18.77 0.84 2.34
C VAL A 205 -18.78 -0.46 1.58
N MET A 206 -19.68 -0.57 0.62
CA MET A 206 -19.66 -1.63 -0.39
C MET A 206 -18.88 -1.13 -1.59
N ILE A 207 -17.87 -1.87 -2.00
CA ILE A 207 -17.01 -1.54 -3.12
C ILE A 207 -17.25 -2.58 -4.22
N GLU A 208 -17.64 -2.13 -5.40
CA GLU A 208 -17.76 -2.92 -6.61
C GLU A 208 -16.67 -2.52 -7.59
N ALA A 209 -15.79 -3.45 -7.95
CA ALA A 209 -14.88 -3.27 -9.07
C ALA A 209 -15.45 -3.96 -10.31
N ARG A 210 -15.21 -3.41 -11.50
CA ARG A 210 -15.55 -4.02 -12.78
C ARG A 210 -14.33 -4.00 -13.69
N ILE A 211 -13.85 -5.18 -14.02
CA ILE A 211 -12.73 -5.38 -14.94
C ILE A 211 -13.30 -5.88 -16.26
N VAL A 212 -13.20 -5.05 -17.29
CA VAL A 212 -13.68 -5.37 -18.63
C VAL A 212 -12.46 -5.62 -19.50
N THR A 213 -12.36 -6.80 -20.07
CA THR A 213 -11.34 -7.14 -21.07
C THR A 213 -12.06 -7.35 -22.40
N VAL A 214 -11.66 -6.63 -23.43
CA VAL A 214 -12.14 -6.79 -24.81
C VAL A 214 -10.96 -7.21 -25.66
N SER A 215 -11.14 -8.26 -26.45
CA SER A 215 -10.15 -8.69 -27.43
C SER A 215 -10.82 -8.77 -28.83
N THR A 216 -10.13 -8.27 -29.83
CA THR A 216 -10.54 -8.41 -31.22
C THR A 216 -9.35 -8.90 -32.00
N SER A 217 -9.51 -10.00 -32.70
CA SER A 217 -8.49 -10.56 -33.59
C SER A 217 -9.03 -10.58 -35.02
N TYR A 218 -8.24 -10.12 -35.95
CA TYR A 218 -8.51 -10.20 -37.36
C TYR A 218 -7.28 -10.82 -38.05
N SER A 219 -7.51 -11.87 -38.81
CA SER A 219 -6.45 -12.55 -39.59
C SER A 219 -6.91 -12.76 -41.00
N LYS A 220 -6.07 -12.39 -41.95
CA LYS A 220 -6.30 -12.55 -43.36
C LYS A 220 -5.05 -13.14 -44.01
N GLU A 221 -5.21 -14.27 -44.64
CA GLU A 221 -4.14 -14.96 -45.33
C GLU A 221 -4.52 -15.26 -46.79
N LEU A 222 -3.65 -14.90 -47.72
CA LEU A 222 -3.80 -15.19 -49.14
C LEU A 222 -2.58 -15.90 -49.61
N GLY A 223 -2.74 -17.13 -50.13
CA GLY A 223 -1.63 -17.97 -50.59
C GLY A 223 -1.86 -18.60 -51.95
N ILE A 224 -0.78 -18.86 -52.68
CA ILE A 224 -0.81 -19.47 -53.98
C ILE A 224 0.20 -20.59 -54.02
N GLU A 225 -0.25 -21.75 -54.51
CA GLU A 225 0.56 -22.92 -54.74
C GLU A 225 0.66 -23.19 -56.24
N TRP A 226 1.88 -23.47 -56.71
CA TRP A 226 2.14 -23.84 -58.09
C TRP A 226 2.74 -25.24 -58.13
N GLY A 227 2.09 -26.14 -58.88
CA GLY A 227 2.56 -27.50 -59.13
C GLY A 227 2.84 -27.74 -60.61
N LEU A 228 3.84 -28.52 -60.90
CA LEU A 228 4.07 -29.06 -62.25
C LEU A 228 4.02 -30.58 -62.21
N THR A 229 3.16 -31.17 -63.00
CA THR A 229 3.02 -32.60 -63.09
C THR A 229 3.44 -33.06 -64.44
N GLY A 230 4.44 -33.95 -64.52
CA GLY A 230 4.90 -34.53 -65.80
C GLY A 230 4.27 -35.87 -66.11
N ALA A 231 4.42 -36.31 -67.33
CA ALA A 231 3.88 -37.59 -67.83
C ALA A 231 4.30 -38.85 -67.04
N ILE A 232 5.26 -38.75 -66.14
CA ILE A 232 5.76 -39.83 -65.29
C ILE A 232 4.83 -40.08 -64.09
N ALA A 233 3.93 -39.13 -63.76
CA ALA A 233 3.00 -39.23 -62.62
C ALA A 233 1.63 -39.87 -62.98
N LYS A 234 1.50 -40.51 -64.11
CA LYS A 234 0.30 -41.11 -64.66
C LYS A 234 -0.33 -42.27 -63.87
N LYS A 235 0.14 -42.54 -62.70
CA LYS A 235 -0.35 -43.69 -61.91
C LYS A 235 -0.98 -43.32 -60.54
N ARG A 236 -1.43 -42.10 -60.38
CA ARG A 236 -2.06 -41.68 -59.10
C ARG A 236 -3.32 -40.84 -59.32
N ASN A 237 -4.39 -41.50 -59.10
CA ASN A 237 -5.76 -41.03 -58.79
C ASN A 237 -6.76 -40.90 -59.93
N SER A 238 -7.84 -41.60 -59.70
CA SER A 238 -9.04 -41.81 -60.46
C SER A 238 -9.87 -40.61 -60.89
N ILE A 239 -9.46 -39.40 -60.56
CA ILE A 239 -10.16 -38.17 -60.98
C ILE A 239 -9.56 -37.63 -62.29
N ARG A 240 -8.34 -38.11 -62.67
CA ARG A 240 -7.65 -37.67 -63.90
C ARG A 240 -7.93 -38.54 -65.11
N GLU A 241 -8.60 -39.67 -64.97
CA GLU A 241 -8.90 -40.58 -66.07
C GLU A 241 -9.97 -40.05 -67.02
N ASP A 242 -10.80 -39.11 -66.62
CA ASP A 242 -11.85 -38.50 -67.45
C ASP A 242 -11.35 -37.28 -68.27
N PHE A 243 -10.14 -36.77 -68.00
CA PHE A 243 -9.55 -35.74 -68.80
C PHE A 243 -8.66 -36.29 -69.90
N ASN A 244 -9.31 -36.77 -70.91
CA ASN A 244 -8.61 -37.40 -72.02
C ASN A 244 -8.25 -36.41 -73.15
N SER A 245 -6.98 -36.18 -73.28
CA SER A 245 -6.20 -36.18 -74.48
C SER A 245 -6.55 -35.32 -75.71
N GLN A 246 -7.35 -34.32 -75.64
CA GLN A 246 -7.52 -33.39 -76.78
C GLN A 246 -7.66 -31.93 -76.32
N GLY A 247 -6.53 -31.23 -76.23
CA GLY A 247 -6.47 -29.81 -76.25
C GLY A 247 -6.70 -29.22 -74.82
N GLY A 248 -5.76 -28.39 -74.36
CA GLY A 248 -5.69 -27.71 -73.10
C GLY A 248 -7.00 -27.24 -72.47
N ASP A 249 -7.60 -28.10 -71.74
CA ASP A 249 -8.79 -27.78 -70.94
C ASP A 249 -8.39 -27.18 -69.58
N ILE A 250 -9.04 -26.11 -69.22
CA ILE A 250 -8.88 -25.46 -67.93
C ILE A 250 -10.02 -25.96 -67.00
N LEU A 251 -9.66 -26.75 -65.99
CA LEU A 251 -10.60 -27.15 -64.94
C LEU A 251 -10.53 -26.18 -63.77
N ILE A 252 -11.62 -25.58 -63.44
CA ILE A 252 -11.72 -24.73 -62.22
C ILE A 252 -12.50 -25.52 -61.19
N THR A 253 -11.83 -25.87 -60.06
CA THR A 253 -12.44 -26.53 -58.90
C THR A 253 -12.51 -25.58 -57.74
N THR A 254 -13.68 -25.54 -57.06
CA THR A 254 -13.88 -24.76 -55.85
C THR A 254 -14.14 -25.75 -54.69
N GLY A 255 -13.35 -25.63 -53.62
CA GLY A 255 -13.54 -26.49 -52.42
C GLY A 255 -12.29 -26.56 -51.53
N THR A 256 -12.46 -27.15 -50.34
CA THR A 256 -11.43 -27.33 -49.32
C THR A 256 -10.63 -28.65 -49.45
N GLY A 257 -10.59 -29.25 -50.64
CA GLY A 257 -9.93 -30.53 -50.84
C GLY A 257 -8.41 -30.38 -51.17
N THR A 258 -7.60 -31.27 -50.65
CA THR A 258 -6.20 -31.42 -51.07
C THR A 258 -6.14 -31.94 -52.50
N VAL A 259 -5.64 -31.13 -53.41
CA VAL A 259 -5.29 -31.56 -54.77
C VAL A 259 -4.01 -32.40 -54.70
N GLY A 260 -4.05 -33.56 -55.31
CA GLY A 260 -2.99 -34.57 -55.17
C GLY A 260 -1.59 -34.11 -55.57
N ALA A 261 -0.62 -34.58 -54.86
CA ALA A 261 0.78 -34.23 -54.92
C ALA A 261 1.40 -34.38 -56.32
N GLY A 262 1.50 -33.28 -57.04
CA GLY A 262 2.52 -33.09 -58.08
C GLY A 262 3.81 -32.57 -57.45
N ALA A 263 4.88 -32.48 -58.20
CA ALA A 263 6.09 -31.80 -57.72
C ALA A 263 5.72 -30.32 -57.52
N GLU A 264 5.60 -29.89 -56.27
CA GLU A 264 5.38 -28.48 -55.92
C GLU A 264 6.60 -27.68 -56.36
N LEU A 265 6.42 -26.77 -57.30
CA LEU A 265 7.45 -25.83 -57.72
C LEU A 265 7.56 -24.63 -56.80
N VAL A 266 6.42 -24.18 -56.29
CA VAL A 266 6.29 -23.07 -55.39
C VAL A 266 5.17 -23.39 -54.44
N ASN A 267 5.49 -23.51 -53.14
CA ASN A 267 4.52 -23.70 -52.06
C ASN A 267 4.41 -22.41 -51.24
N LEU A 268 3.49 -21.56 -51.63
CA LEU A 268 3.12 -20.33 -50.96
C LEU A 268 1.66 -20.40 -50.53
N GLY A 269 1.15 -21.59 -50.25
CA GLY A 269 -0.19 -21.81 -49.69
C GLY A 269 -0.37 -21.17 -48.30
N THR A 270 -1.62 -21.05 -47.86
CA THR A 270 -1.95 -20.59 -46.49
C THR A 270 -1.36 -21.58 -45.49
N THR A 271 -0.76 -21.05 -44.41
CA THR A 271 -0.17 -21.86 -43.33
C THR A 271 -1.27 -22.42 -42.44
N SER A 272 -2.42 -21.77 -42.39
CA SER A 272 -3.64 -22.19 -41.69
C SER A 272 -4.57 -22.97 -42.63
N THR A 273 -5.57 -23.65 -42.05
CA THR A 273 -6.58 -24.34 -42.87
C THR A 273 -7.38 -23.33 -43.66
N ALA A 274 -7.21 -23.34 -44.98
CA ALA A 274 -7.92 -22.43 -45.87
C ALA A 274 -9.44 -22.57 -45.74
N THR A 275 -10.14 -21.45 -45.61
CA THR A 275 -11.60 -21.42 -45.63
C THR A 275 -12.19 -21.48 -47.02
N SER A 276 -11.40 -21.08 -48.01
CA SER A 276 -11.75 -21.16 -49.44
C SER A 276 -10.54 -21.40 -50.30
N GLY A 277 -10.71 -22.08 -51.40
CA GLY A 277 -9.65 -22.34 -52.37
C GLY A 277 -10.23 -22.49 -53.77
N ILE A 278 -9.51 -22.01 -54.76
CA ILE A 278 -9.80 -22.19 -56.15
C ILE A 278 -8.57 -22.86 -56.80
N GLY A 279 -8.76 -24.05 -57.34
CA GLY A 279 -7.75 -24.75 -58.12
C GLY A 279 -8.00 -24.57 -59.61
N ILE A 280 -6.97 -24.28 -60.34
CA ILE A 280 -6.94 -24.21 -61.82
C ILE A 280 -5.92 -25.20 -62.32
N LEU A 281 -6.37 -26.18 -63.06
CA LEU A 281 -5.54 -27.16 -63.73
C LEU A 281 -5.47 -26.81 -65.21
N ALA A 282 -4.30 -26.50 -65.69
CA ALA A 282 -4.04 -26.31 -67.11
C ALA A 282 -3.24 -27.50 -67.64
N GLY A 283 -3.94 -28.40 -68.31
CA GLY A 283 -3.31 -29.62 -68.86
C GLY A 283 -2.61 -29.37 -70.16
N ASN A 284 -1.53 -30.13 -70.37
CA ASN A 284 -0.77 -30.23 -71.63
C ASN A 284 -0.19 -28.92 -72.20
N ILE A 285 0.41 -28.10 -71.34
CA ILE A 285 0.99 -26.78 -71.68
C ILE A 285 2.28 -26.99 -72.57
N MET A 286 3.02 -28.08 -72.32
CA MET A 286 4.19 -28.48 -73.06
C MET A 286 4.32 -29.99 -73.05
N SER A 287 4.02 -30.66 -74.16
CA SER A 287 4.35 -32.10 -74.45
C SER A 287 4.38 -32.99 -73.17
N GLY A 288 3.29 -33.02 -72.39
CA GLY A 288 3.23 -33.90 -71.26
C GLY A 288 3.48 -33.25 -69.86
N LEU A 289 3.52 -31.95 -69.84
CA LEU A 289 3.56 -31.14 -68.56
C LEU A 289 2.23 -30.49 -68.32
N ASP A 290 1.64 -30.77 -67.13
CA ASP A 290 0.41 -30.15 -66.65
C ASP A 290 0.79 -29.14 -65.58
N LEU A 291 0.25 -27.94 -65.66
CA LEU A 291 0.43 -26.87 -64.69
C LEU A 291 -0.76 -26.87 -63.75
N ASP A 292 -0.49 -26.94 -62.46
CA ASP A 292 -1.45 -26.90 -61.36
C ASP A 292 -1.26 -25.61 -60.61
N MET A 293 -2.31 -24.81 -60.47
CA MET A 293 -2.32 -23.60 -59.68
C MET A 293 -3.46 -23.65 -58.68
N ARG A 294 -3.15 -23.44 -57.40
CA ARG A 294 -4.14 -23.37 -56.36
C ARG A 294 -4.03 -22.05 -55.64
N LEU A 295 -5.12 -21.32 -55.63
CA LEU A 295 -5.30 -20.11 -54.82
C LEU A 295 -6.02 -20.49 -53.56
N THR A 296 -5.45 -20.21 -52.41
CA THR A 296 -6.01 -20.44 -51.10
C THR A 296 -6.21 -19.09 -50.38
N ALA A 297 -7.33 -18.94 -49.72
CA ALA A 297 -7.65 -17.73 -48.96
C ALA A 297 -8.30 -18.08 -47.63
N MET A 298 -7.88 -17.38 -46.61
CA MET A 298 -8.48 -17.44 -45.27
C MET A 298 -8.76 -16.04 -44.74
N GLU A 299 -9.90 -15.86 -44.18
CA GLU A 299 -10.27 -14.66 -43.41
C GLU A 299 -10.95 -15.10 -42.14
N SER A 300 -10.46 -14.63 -41.00
CA SER A 300 -11.00 -14.94 -39.68
C SER A 300 -11.14 -13.66 -38.85
N ALA A 301 -12.26 -13.49 -38.19
CA ALA A 301 -12.50 -12.37 -37.28
C ALA A 301 -13.07 -12.89 -35.96
N GLY A 302 -12.32 -12.70 -34.90
CA GLY A 302 -12.68 -13.09 -33.54
C GLY A 302 -12.99 -11.86 -32.67
N ARG A 303 -14.02 -11.95 -31.82
CA ARG A 303 -14.30 -10.92 -30.82
C ARG A 303 -14.61 -11.58 -29.50
N GLY A 304 -13.87 -11.21 -28.46
CA GLY A 304 -14.05 -11.69 -27.12
C GLY A 304 -14.33 -10.55 -26.15
N ARG A 305 -15.19 -10.79 -25.16
CA ARG A 305 -15.42 -9.87 -24.04
C ARG A 305 -15.51 -10.66 -22.76
N VAL A 306 -14.70 -10.27 -21.77
CA VAL A 306 -14.78 -10.83 -20.42
C VAL A 306 -15.11 -9.70 -19.45
N LEU A 307 -16.12 -9.89 -18.64
CA LEU A 307 -16.50 -8.98 -17.56
C LEU A 307 -16.33 -9.72 -16.23
N SER A 308 -15.52 -9.17 -15.35
CA SER A 308 -15.34 -9.64 -13.96
C SER A 308 -15.76 -8.53 -13.01
N ALA A 309 -16.61 -8.83 -12.04
CA ALA A 309 -17.18 -7.84 -11.14
C ALA A 309 -17.12 -8.32 -9.66
N PRO A 310 -15.93 -8.30 -9.02
CA PRO A 310 -15.82 -8.60 -7.60
C PRO A 310 -16.46 -7.48 -6.76
N LYS A 311 -17.10 -7.89 -5.65
CA LYS A 311 -17.76 -6.99 -4.70
C LYS A 311 -17.35 -7.36 -3.29
N VAL A 312 -17.04 -6.36 -2.48
CA VAL A 312 -16.70 -6.55 -1.07
C VAL A 312 -17.26 -5.40 -0.24
N THR A 313 -17.68 -5.71 0.98
CA THR A 313 -18.16 -4.72 1.94
C THR A 313 -17.26 -4.70 3.15
N THR A 314 -16.84 -3.53 3.57
CA THR A 314 -16.01 -3.35 4.78
C THR A 314 -16.41 -2.08 5.53
N MET A 315 -15.90 -1.95 6.76
CA MET A 315 -16.04 -0.72 7.54
C MET A 315 -15.03 0.34 7.08
N ASP A 316 -15.34 1.58 7.36
CA ASP A 316 -14.41 2.70 7.18
C ASP A 316 -13.05 2.43 7.83
N HIS A 317 -11.93 2.74 7.14
CA HIS A 317 -10.54 2.49 7.54
C HIS A 317 -10.18 1.00 7.77
N ARG A 318 -10.94 0.05 7.22
CA ARG A 318 -10.63 -1.37 7.33
C ARG A 318 -10.37 -1.96 5.95
N GLU A 319 -9.23 -2.62 5.84
CA GLU A 319 -8.89 -3.37 4.64
C GLU A 319 -9.83 -4.56 4.48
N ALA A 320 -10.27 -4.77 3.24
CA ALA A 320 -10.99 -5.97 2.82
C ALA A 320 -10.33 -6.59 1.61
N HIS A 321 -10.34 -7.91 1.58
CA HIS A 321 -9.79 -8.71 0.50
C HIS A 321 -10.83 -9.73 0.05
N ILE A 322 -11.01 -9.84 -1.26
CA ILE A 322 -11.79 -10.90 -1.89
C ILE A 322 -11.00 -11.47 -3.05
N SER A 323 -10.91 -12.80 -3.13
CA SER A 323 -10.29 -13.48 -4.26
C SER A 323 -11.11 -14.67 -4.72
N SER A 324 -11.01 -14.99 -6.01
CA SER A 324 -11.64 -16.14 -6.64
C SER A 324 -10.79 -16.63 -7.80
N GLY A 325 -10.41 -17.89 -7.79
CA GLY A 325 -9.53 -18.44 -8.81
C GLY A 325 -9.28 -19.93 -8.67
N ARG A 326 -8.22 -20.39 -9.29
CA ARG A 326 -7.71 -21.76 -9.19
C ARG A 326 -6.21 -21.76 -8.96
N ARG A 327 -5.74 -22.78 -8.26
CA ARG A 327 -4.31 -23.05 -8.09
C ARG A 327 -3.84 -24.01 -9.16
N ILE A 328 -2.75 -23.65 -9.83
CA ILE A 328 -2.17 -24.46 -10.90
C ILE A 328 -0.90 -25.09 -10.36
N PRO A 329 -0.81 -26.42 -10.31
CA PRO A 329 0.41 -27.11 -9.95
C PRO A 329 1.43 -27.00 -11.07
N TYR A 330 2.71 -26.75 -10.75
CA TYR A 330 3.83 -26.89 -11.65
C TYR A 330 4.97 -27.62 -10.97
N GLU A 331 5.70 -28.39 -11.74
CA GLU A 331 6.78 -29.24 -11.24
C GLU A 331 8.12 -28.52 -11.39
N THR A 332 8.87 -28.45 -10.30
CA THR A 332 10.25 -27.99 -10.33
C THR A 332 11.17 -29.20 -10.07
N THR A 333 12.07 -29.47 -11.01
CA THR A 333 13.05 -30.52 -10.86
C THR A 333 14.38 -29.96 -10.39
N SER A 334 14.87 -30.45 -9.27
CA SER A 334 16.19 -30.15 -8.73
C SER A 334 17.05 -31.43 -8.61
N GLN A 335 18.32 -31.27 -8.28
CA GLN A 335 19.19 -32.44 -8.02
C GLN A 335 18.73 -33.32 -6.88
N GLU A 336 17.85 -32.82 -6.00
CA GLU A 336 17.30 -33.51 -4.83
C GLU A 336 15.96 -34.19 -5.11
N GLY A 337 15.38 -33.98 -6.29
CA GLY A 337 14.10 -34.58 -6.70
C GLY A 337 13.14 -33.58 -7.33
N THR A 338 11.93 -34.06 -7.65
CA THR A 338 10.84 -33.25 -8.21
C THR A 338 9.96 -32.74 -7.07
N ALA A 339 9.74 -31.43 -7.00
CA ALA A 339 8.81 -30.77 -6.07
C ALA A 339 7.67 -30.12 -6.84
N THR A 340 6.43 -30.30 -6.37
CA THR A 340 5.25 -29.63 -6.91
C THR A 340 5.07 -28.29 -6.20
N GLN A 341 5.04 -27.22 -6.95
CA GLN A 341 4.67 -25.87 -6.47
C GLN A 341 3.32 -25.46 -7.07
N PHE A 342 2.74 -24.41 -6.50
CA PHE A 342 1.44 -23.91 -6.95
C PHE A 342 1.52 -22.43 -7.27
N ILE A 343 0.92 -22.04 -8.39
CA ILE A 343 0.72 -20.63 -8.77
C ILE A 343 -0.78 -20.34 -8.75
N ASP A 344 -1.14 -19.19 -8.16
CA ASP A 344 -2.53 -18.76 -8.08
C ASP A 344 -2.91 -17.98 -9.35
N ALA A 345 -3.86 -18.58 -10.12
CA ALA A 345 -4.53 -17.91 -11.23
C ALA A 345 -5.90 -17.41 -10.72
N GLU A 346 -5.91 -16.20 -10.18
CA GLU A 346 -7.07 -15.65 -9.48
C GLU A 346 -7.38 -14.20 -9.86
N LEU A 347 -8.65 -13.86 -9.70
CA LEU A 347 -9.13 -12.50 -9.61
C LEU A 347 -9.13 -12.10 -8.15
N SER A 348 -8.42 -11.03 -7.78
CA SER A 348 -8.40 -10.52 -6.42
C SER A 348 -8.63 -9.02 -6.39
N LEU A 349 -9.30 -8.56 -5.34
CA LEU A 349 -9.54 -7.17 -5.02
C LEU A 349 -9.22 -6.95 -3.55
N THR A 350 -8.24 -6.10 -3.29
CA THR A 350 -7.92 -5.60 -1.95
C THR A 350 -8.24 -4.12 -1.92
N VAL A 351 -8.98 -3.66 -0.93
CA VAL A 351 -9.42 -2.27 -0.84
C VAL A 351 -9.53 -1.80 0.59
N THR A 352 -9.08 -0.57 0.84
CA THR A 352 -9.25 0.14 2.11
C THR A 352 -10.00 1.44 1.80
N PRO A 353 -11.28 1.56 2.22
CA PRO A 353 -12.04 2.78 2.06
C PRO A 353 -11.79 3.76 3.20
N HIS A 354 -11.90 5.06 2.90
CA HIS A 354 -12.00 6.12 3.88
C HIS A 354 -13.11 7.08 3.46
N VAL A 355 -14.14 7.21 4.31
CA VAL A 355 -15.30 8.08 4.06
C VAL A 355 -14.98 9.50 4.52
N THR A 356 -15.06 10.45 3.61
CA THR A 356 -14.84 11.87 3.91
C THR A 356 -16.11 12.54 4.46
N THR A 357 -15.96 13.71 5.05
CA THR A 357 -17.08 14.50 5.57
C THR A 357 -18.09 14.94 4.52
N ASP A 358 -17.67 14.95 3.23
CA ASP A 358 -18.48 15.37 2.08
C ASP A 358 -19.15 14.19 1.37
N ASP A 359 -19.30 13.05 2.04
CA ASP A 359 -19.87 11.81 1.48
C ASP A 359 -19.10 11.26 0.25
N ASN A 360 -17.86 11.66 0.05
CA ASN A 360 -16.96 11.02 -0.89
C ASN A 360 -16.22 9.86 -0.22
N VAL A 361 -15.71 8.94 -1.02
CA VAL A 361 -14.93 7.81 -0.51
C VAL A 361 -13.54 7.86 -1.14
N LEU A 362 -12.52 8.03 -0.31
CA LEU A 362 -11.12 7.80 -0.68
C LEU A 362 -10.87 6.31 -0.63
N LEU A 363 -10.36 5.75 -1.70
CA LEU A 363 -10.14 4.32 -1.86
C LEU A 363 -8.68 4.05 -2.18
N GLN A 364 -8.02 3.25 -1.35
CA GLN A 364 -6.75 2.60 -1.69
C GLN A 364 -7.07 1.21 -2.22
N ILE A 365 -6.71 0.95 -3.48
CA ILE A 365 -7.18 -0.22 -4.21
C ILE A 365 -6.00 -0.94 -4.83
N LYS A 366 -6.04 -2.27 -4.71
CA LYS A 366 -5.22 -3.19 -5.49
C LYS A 366 -6.14 -4.21 -6.14
N ALA A 367 -6.24 -4.18 -7.46
CA ALA A 367 -7.01 -5.13 -8.26
C ALA A 367 -6.06 -5.97 -9.10
N THR A 368 -6.15 -7.29 -8.99
CA THR A 368 -5.28 -8.22 -9.72
C THR A 368 -6.15 -9.26 -10.43
N LYS A 369 -5.86 -9.50 -11.70
CA LYS A 369 -6.49 -10.57 -12.50
C LYS A 369 -5.40 -11.42 -13.14
N ASN A 370 -5.16 -12.59 -12.57
CA ASN A 370 -4.26 -13.60 -13.10
C ASN A 370 -5.07 -14.65 -13.84
N ALA A 371 -4.71 -14.92 -15.09
CA ALA A 371 -5.36 -15.91 -15.91
C ALA A 371 -4.31 -16.90 -16.46
N ALA A 372 -4.62 -18.20 -16.36
CA ALA A 372 -3.79 -19.22 -16.96
C ALA A 372 -4.13 -19.38 -18.45
N ASP A 373 -3.12 -19.34 -19.27
CA ASP A 373 -3.20 -19.63 -20.71
C ASP A 373 -2.68 -21.04 -20.98
N PHE A 374 -3.61 -21.94 -21.26
CA PHE A 374 -3.31 -23.33 -21.57
C PHE A 374 -2.96 -23.52 -23.06
N ALA A 375 -3.16 -22.51 -23.90
CA ALA A 375 -2.75 -22.57 -25.32
C ALA A 375 -1.24 -22.33 -25.45
N ASN A 376 -0.68 -21.51 -24.57
CA ASN A 376 0.74 -21.21 -24.49
C ASN A 376 1.34 -21.88 -23.25
N THR A 377 2.00 -23.02 -23.47
CA THR A 377 2.65 -23.78 -22.39
C THR A 377 4.17 -23.73 -22.53
N ASP A 378 4.87 -23.89 -21.40
CA ASP A 378 6.32 -24.10 -21.43
C ASP A 378 6.71 -25.47 -21.98
N GLY A 379 8.01 -25.74 -22.12
CA GLY A 379 8.53 -27.02 -22.61
C GLY A 379 8.13 -28.26 -21.79
N ASN A 380 7.61 -28.06 -20.57
CA ASN A 380 7.14 -29.09 -19.64
C ASN A 380 5.59 -29.22 -19.62
N GLY A 381 4.89 -28.43 -20.41
CA GLY A 381 3.42 -28.44 -20.47
C GLY A 381 2.73 -27.58 -19.41
N ASN A 382 3.47 -26.76 -18.66
CA ASN A 382 2.88 -25.83 -17.71
C ASN A 382 2.30 -24.61 -18.44
N PRO A 383 1.09 -24.15 -18.09
CA PRO A 383 0.50 -22.98 -18.72
C PRO A 383 1.22 -21.68 -18.32
N THR A 384 1.26 -20.72 -19.22
CA THR A 384 1.70 -19.36 -18.89
C THR A 384 0.63 -18.63 -18.08
N ILE A 385 1.05 -17.69 -17.22
CA ILE A 385 0.14 -16.87 -16.43
C ILE A 385 0.17 -15.44 -16.94
N THR A 386 -0.95 -14.97 -17.46
CA THR A 386 -1.15 -13.56 -17.79
C THR A 386 -1.59 -12.81 -16.54
N THR A 387 -0.81 -11.81 -16.13
CA THR A 387 -1.07 -10.99 -14.94
C THR A 387 -1.46 -9.58 -15.34
N ASN A 388 -2.61 -9.13 -14.86
CA ASN A 388 -3.06 -7.74 -14.99
C ASN A 388 -3.26 -7.19 -13.57
N GLU A 389 -2.47 -6.21 -13.17
CA GLU A 389 -2.50 -5.61 -11.85
C GLU A 389 -2.64 -4.09 -11.96
N ALA A 390 -3.50 -3.52 -11.14
CA ALA A 390 -3.65 -2.09 -10.98
C ALA A 390 -3.65 -1.74 -9.50
N THR A 391 -2.77 -0.82 -9.10
CA THR A 391 -2.73 -0.24 -7.76
C THR A 391 -2.93 1.26 -7.89
N SER A 392 -3.91 1.81 -7.17
CA SER A 392 -4.28 3.22 -7.28
C SER A 392 -4.92 3.73 -6.00
N GLU A 393 -4.83 5.04 -5.81
CA GLU A 393 -5.55 5.76 -4.77
C GLU A 393 -6.43 6.83 -5.43
N VAL A 394 -7.74 6.78 -5.18
CA VAL A 394 -8.72 7.64 -5.85
C VAL A 394 -9.80 8.09 -4.88
N ILE A 395 -10.34 9.29 -5.13
CA ILE A 395 -11.52 9.81 -4.44
C ILE A 395 -12.70 9.69 -5.38
N VAL A 396 -13.78 9.06 -4.92
CA VAL A 396 -15.00 8.81 -5.71
C VAL A 396 -16.22 9.22 -4.91
N ALA A 397 -17.16 9.91 -5.55
CA ALA A 397 -18.42 10.24 -4.89
C ALA A 397 -19.24 8.97 -4.63
N ASN A 398 -20.03 8.99 -3.54
CA ASN A 398 -20.88 7.86 -3.15
C ASN A 398 -21.83 7.44 -4.30
N GLY A 399 -21.75 6.18 -4.69
CA GLY A 399 -22.54 5.59 -5.77
C GLY A 399 -22.06 5.92 -7.19
N ALA A 400 -21.07 6.81 -7.36
CA ALA A 400 -20.50 7.11 -8.66
C ALA A 400 -19.48 6.06 -9.10
N THR A 401 -19.35 5.90 -10.42
CA THR A 401 -18.35 5.00 -11.01
C THR A 401 -17.23 5.82 -11.62
N THR A 402 -16.00 5.49 -11.29
CA THR A 402 -14.80 6.06 -11.91
C THR A 402 -13.95 4.99 -12.57
N VAL A 403 -13.12 5.40 -13.53
CA VAL A 403 -12.12 4.53 -14.17
C VAL A 403 -10.83 4.64 -13.36
N LEU A 404 -10.30 3.51 -12.89
CA LEU A 404 -8.99 3.45 -12.25
C LEU A 404 -7.87 3.55 -13.29
N GLY A 405 -8.08 2.95 -14.44
CA GLY A 405 -7.12 2.91 -15.53
C GLY A 405 -7.51 1.92 -16.59
N GLY A 406 -6.69 1.83 -17.62
CA GLY A 406 -6.84 0.88 -18.70
C GLY A 406 -5.52 0.64 -19.41
N ILE A 407 -5.46 -0.49 -20.12
CA ILE A 407 -4.33 -0.89 -20.96
C ILE A 407 -4.91 -1.16 -22.34
N PHE A 408 -4.38 -0.49 -23.34
CA PHE A 408 -4.69 -0.72 -24.74
C PHE A 408 -3.44 -1.25 -25.43
N GLU A 409 -3.58 -2.38 -26.11
CA GLU A 409 -2.52 -3.01 -26.87
C GLU A 409 -3.04 -3.34 -28.25
N ASN A 410 -2.29 -2.96 -29.27
CA ASN A 410 -2.56 -3.30 -30.66
C ASN A 410 -1.29 -3.92 -31.26
N THR A 411 -1.40 -5.19 -31.62
CA THR A 411 -0.34 -5.94 -32.27
C THR A 411 -0.71 -6.21 -33.70
N LYS A 412 0.02 -5.62 -34.62
CA LYS A 412 -0.13 -5.85 -36.05
C LYS A 412 1.10 -6.59 -36.59
N SER A 413 0.86 -7.72 -37.23
CA SER A 413 1.87 -8.52 -37.92
C SER A 413 1.52 -8.64 -39.38
N GLU A 414 2.46 -8.30 -40.26
CA GLU A 414 2.33 -8.42 -41.68
C GLU A 414 3.50 -9.23 -42.20
N THR A 415 3.22 -10.41 -42.69
CA THR A 415 4.24 -11.33 -43.21
C THR A 415 4.05 -11.56 -44.69
N GLU A 416 5.02 -11.19 -45.48
CA GLU A 416 5.06 -11.42 -46.92
C GLU A 416 6.11 -12.47 -47.27
N LYS A 417 5.69 -13.58 -47.87
CA LYS A 417 6.57 -14.59 -48.46
C LYS A 417 6.45 -14.50 -49.96
N LYS A 418 7.58 -14.37 -50.68
CA LYS A 418 7.57 -14.15 -52.12
C LYS A 418 8.68 -14.91 -52.85
N VAL A 419 8.40 -15.26 -54.10
CA VAL A 419 9.41 -15.79 -55.00
C VAL A 419 10.26 -14.66 -55.61
N PRO A 420 11.59 -14.62 -55.36
CA PRO A 420 12.43 -13.58 -55.93
C PRO A 420 12.29 -13.49 -57.45
N PHE A 421 12.38 -12.30 -58.01
CA PHE A 421 12.21 -11.95 -59.44
C PHE A 421 10.78 -12.11 -59.98
N LEU A 422 10.07 -13.19 -59.70
CA LEU A 422 8.71 -13.43 -60.20
C LEU A 422 7.68 -12.52 -59.52
N SER A 423 7.84 -12.26 -58.24
CA SER A 423 6.96 -11.34 -57.50
C SER A 423 7.11 -9.87 -57.92
N ALA A 424 8.20 -9.52 -58.63
CA ALA A 424 8.41 -8.15 -59.11
C ALA A 424 7.73 -7.87 -60.45
N ILE A 425 7.10 -8.85 -61.08
CA ILE A 425 6.41 -8.68 -62.36
C ILE A 425 5.11 -7.89 -62.15
N PRO A 426 4.88 -6.75 -62.82
CA PRO A 426 3.65 -6.00 -62.70
C PRO A 426 2.43 -6.88 -63.01
N ILE A 427 1.36 -6.80 -62.21
CA ILE A 427 0.11 -7.55 -62.30
C ILE A 427 0.25 -9.04 -61.95
N LEU A 428 1.25 -9.74 -62.50
CA LEU A 428 1.47 -11.19 -62.27
C LEU A 428 2.21 -11.47 -60.96
N GLY A 429 2.93 -10.49 -60.39
CA GLY A 429 3.73 -10.68 -59.20
C GLY A 429 2.93 -11.11 -57.97
N GLN A 430 1.65 -10.71 -57.88
CA GLN A 430 0.74 -11.12 -56.80
C GLN A 430 0.47 -12.64 -56.81
N LEU A 431 0.65 -13.31 -57.93
CA LEU A 431 0.50 -14.76 -58.05
C LEU A 431 1.73 -15.54 -57.52
N PHE A 432 2.78 -14.85 -57.10
CA PHE A 432 4.04 -15.42 -56.61
C PHE A 432 4.40 -14.93 -55.24
N GLN A 433 3.37 -14.54 -54.45
CA GLN A 433 3.53 -14.09 -53.08
C GLN A 433 2.39 -14.67 -52.21
N ASN A 434 2.72 -14.85 -50.92
CA ASN A 434 1.76 -15.12 -49.85
C ASN A 434 1.77 -13.91 -48.93
N MET A 435 0.60 -13.45 -48.56
CA MET A 435 0.39 -12.36 -47.61
C MET A 435 -0.37 -12.91 -46.42
N ASP A 436 0.14 -12.66 -45.22
CA ASP A 436 -0.45 -13.02 -43.96
C ASP A 436 -0.48 -11.77 -43.08
N ASP A 437 -1.69 -11.23 -42.92
CA ASP A 437 -1.97 -10.04 -42.13
C ASP A 437 -2.72 -10.47 -40.87
N GLU A 438 -2.13 -10.20 -39.71
CA GLU A 438 -2.75 -10.41 -38.40
C GLU A 438 -2.83 -9.09 -37.63
N ASP A 439 -4.01 -8.76 -37.13
CA ASP A 439 -4.27 -7.58 -36.31
C ASP A 439 -5.02 -8.00 -35.05
N THR A 440 -4.35 -7.86 -33.89
CA THR A 440 -4.91 -8.23 -32.59
C THR A 440 -4.95 -7.01 -31.69
N VAL A 441 -6.14 -6.64 -31.28
CA VAL A 441 -6.41 -5.54 -30.34
C VAL A 441 -6.88 -6.12 -29.02
N SER A 442 -6.22 -5.73 -27.93
CA SER A 442 -6.59 -6.07 -26.56
C SER A 442 -6.78 -4.80 -25.73
N GLU A 443 -7.91 -4.65 -25.08
CA GLU A 443 -8.21 -3.53 -24.20
C GLU A 443 -8.70 -4.03 -22.85
N ILE A 444 -8.12 -3.48 -21.79
CA ILE A 444 -8.50 -3.75 -20.41
C ILE A 444 -8.88 -2.43 -19.77
N LEU A 445 -10.09 -2.36 -19.19
CA LEU A 445 -10.60 -1.21 -18.45
C LEU A 445 -11.00 -1.66 -17.04
N ILE A 446 -10.60 -0.89 -16.03
CA ILE A 446 -10.92 -1.16 -14.63
C ILE A 446 -11.72 0.01 -14.09
N PHE A 447 -12.94 -0.30 -13.64
CA PHE A 447 -13.89 0.64 -13.04
C PHE A 447 -14.06 0.32 -11.57
N ILE A 448 -14.37 1.34 -10.76
CA ILE A 448 -14.69 1.19 -9.36
C ILE A 448 -15.92 2.02 -8.99
N THR A 449 -16.75 1.46 -8.12
CA THR A 449 -17.97 2.10 -7.62
C THR A 449 -18.08 1.84 -6.12
N PRO A 450 -17.79 2.82 -5.25
CA PRO A 450 -18.08 2.73 -3.83
C PRO A 450 -19.54 3.11 -3.56
N THR A 451 -20.13 2.46 -2.57
CA THR A 451 -21.48 2.79 -2.09
C THR A 451 -21.48 2.72 -0.57
N ILE A 452 -21.78 3.83 0.10
CA ILE A 452 -21.92 3.88 1.55
C ILE A 452 -23.23 3.19 1.92
N VAL A 453 -23.13 2.13 2.73
CA VAL A 453 -24.27 1.38 3.22
C VAL A 453 -24.85 2.10 4.44
N MET A 454 -25.94 2.81 4.25
CA MET A 454 -26.69 3.46 5.35
C MET A 454 -27.61 2.44 6.01
N ASP A 455 -27.60 2.41 7.35
CA ASP A 455 -28.55 1.61 8.11
C ASP A 455 -29.93 2.27 8.00
N ASN A 456 -30.93 1.49 7.63
CA ASN A 456 -32.30 1.97 7.32
C ASN A 456 -33.03 2.64 8.51
N LYS A 457 -32.36 2.77 9.68
CA LYS A 457 -32.91 3.46 10.86
C LYS A 457 -32.72 4.98 10.85
N ASP A 458 -31.80 5.51 10.05
CA ASP A 458 -31.51 6.95 10.02
C ASP A 458 -32.37 7.71 8.99
N THR A 459 -32.98 7.00 8.03
CA THR A 459 -33.90 7.60 7.06
C THR A 459 -35.26 7.99 7.64
N LEU A 460 -35.66 7.43 8.79
CA LEU A 460 -36.93 7.73 9.46
C LEU A 460 -36.89 8.96 10.39
N LYS A 461 -35.73 9.59 10.59
CA LYS A 461 -35.58 10.80 11.44
C LYS A 461 -35.50 12.10 10.63
N LYS A 462 -35.46 12.05 9.30
CA LYS A 462 -35.43 13.24 8.41
C LYS A 462 -36.71 13.45 7.60
N GLY A 463 -37.80 12.77 7.96
CA GLY A 463 -39.12 12.95 7.34
C GLY A 463 -40.07 13.72 8.26
#